data_44f612fbfd153fe57bef757dcd29675b
#
_entry.id   44f612fbfd153fe57bef757dcd29675b
#
_cell.length_a   1.000
_cell.length_b   1.000
_cell.length_c   1.000
_cell.angle_alpha   90.00
_cell.angle_beta   90.00
_cell.angle_gamma   90.00
#
_symmetry.space_group_name_H-M   'P 1'
#
loop_
_entity.id
_entity.type
_entity.pdbx_description
1 polymer ?
#
loop_
_entity_poly.entity_id
_entity_poly.type
_entity_poly.pdbx_seq_one_letter_code
_entity_poly.pdbx_strand_id
1 'polypeptide(L)'
;GLGDVYKRQISFRLEGKAPNTNAIGAKIEVIGSNSIQSREIISGGRYLSGSDHLQVFAANDGEVMSATITWRNGSQTKIDSLFANREYTIREKNTFYPNKEDKPIKQLYENVSDLIDHKHKEKPFDDFSKQSLLPNGFSQIGPGVLWMDIDNDDDPDVFIGGGNGGSIDYYRNDGDAFSAFSIDSKLERDATALLSSANSDGTVGLMAAFSNIEDAAIGPSLIKNYTRSGEEEINSIEDMIGPMSQSDIDNDGDLDLFVGGRWKPNEYPKASSSKLYINDNGCLLYTSP
;
A
#
# COMPACT_ATOMS: atom_id res chain seq x y z
N GLY A 1 37.87 13.58 -15.03
CA GLY A 1 38.19 13.00 -16.30
C GLY A 1 38.02 14.01 -17.43
N LEU A 2 38.70 13.86 -18.54
CA LEU A 2 38.65 14.74 -19.71
C LEU A 2 37.23 14.89 -20.33
N GLY A 3 36.28 14.06 -19.95
CA GLY A 3 34.90 14.16 -20.42
C GLY A 3 34.10 15.34 -19.89
N ASP A 4 34.55 16.03 -18.86
CA ASP A 4 33.79 17.12 -18.23
C ASP A 4 34.14 18.51 -18.81
N VAL A 5 35.20 18.61 -19.58
CA VAL A 5 35.69 19.88 -20.16
C VAL A 5 34.73 20.46 -21.21
N TYR A 6 33.92 19.61 -21.83
CA TYR A 6 32.96 20.01 -22.89
C TYR A 6 31.52 20.03 -22.43
N LYS A 7 31.23 19.66 -21.19
CA LYS A 7 29.86 19.70 -20.67
C LYS A 7 29.54 21.10 -20.19
N ARG A 8 28.46 21.65 -20.75
CA ARG A 8 27.89 22.92 -20.31
C ARG A 8 26.79 22.61 -19.31
N GLN A 9 26.71 23.39 -18.25
CA GLN A 9 25.74 23.23 -17.19
C GLN A 9 25.15 24.58 -16.80
N ILE A 10 23.94 24.50 -16.24
CA ILE A 10 23.29 25.61 -15.57
C ILE A 10 22.85 25.11 -14.18
N SER A 11 23.02 25.91 -13.17
CA SER A 11 22.64 25.54 -11.82
C SER A 11 21.68 26.54 -11.19
N PHE A 12 20.81 26.03 -10.32
CA PHE A 12 19.81 26.83 -9.61
C PHE A 12 19.93 26.59 -8.11
N ARG A 13 19.97 27.70 -7.37
CA ARG A 13 19.75 27.72 -5.92
C ARG A 13 18.48 28.51 -5.66
N LEU A 14 17.49 27.84 -5.04
CA LEU A 14 16.23 28.47 -4.71
C LEU A 14 16.21 28.98 -3.28
N GLU A 15 15.67 30.18 -3.07
CA GLU A 15 15.43 30.77 -1.76
C GLU A 15 13.92 30.95 -1.58
N GLY A 16 13.31 30.07 -0.77
CA GLY A 16 11.89 30.13 -0.44
C GLY A 16 11.59 31.13 0.67
N LYS A 17 10.31 31.33 0.95
CA LYS A 17 9.84 32.11 2.10
C LYS A 17 9.92 31.32 3.40
N ALA A 18 10.19 31.98 4.52
CA ALA A 18 10.13 31.36 5.82
C ALA A 18 8.75 30.70 6.07
N PRO A 19 8.69 29.54 6.72
CA PRO A 19 9.81 28.78 7.32
C PRO A 19 10.61 27.89 6.33
N ASN A 20 10.20 27.76 5.07
CA ASN A 20 10.81 26.88 4.07
C ASN A 20 11.86 27.62 3.23
N THR A 21 12.89 28.16 3.86
CA THR A 21 13.91 28.97 3.19
C THR A 21 14.73 28.24 2.14
N ASN A 22 14.85 26.93 2.24
CA ASN A 22 15.52 26.07 1.26
C ASN A 22 14.62 25.65 0.08
N ALA A 23 13.40 26.15 0.01
CA ALA A 23 12.42 25.87 -1.03
C ALA A 23 12.15 24.36 -1.24
N ILE A 24 12.14 23.56 -0.17
CA ILE A 24 11.83 22.12 -0.24
C ILE A 24 10.44 21.91 -0.85
N GLY A 25 10.32 20.99 -1.83
CA GLY A 25 9.09 20.74 -2.57
C GLY A 25 8.85 21.71 -3.74
N ALA A 26 9.78 22.61 -4.02
CA ALA A 26 9.74 23.40 -5.25
C ALA A 26 10.28 22.58 -6.43
N LYS A 27 9.61 22.69 -7.58
CA LYS A 27 9.96 22.02 -8.82
C LYS A 27 10.56 23.02 -9.81
N ILE A 28 11.71 22.67 -10.41
CA ILE A 28 12.36 23.43 -11.47
C ILE A 28 12.19 22.67 -12.77
N GLU A 29 11.67 23.34 -13.78
CA GLU A 29 11.60 22.83 -15.14
C GLU A 29 12.40 23.76 -16.05
N VAL A 30 13.42 23.20 -16.72
CA VAL A 30 14.29 23.92 -17.65
C VAL A 30 13.97 23.46 -19.05
N ILE A 31 13.66 24.42 -19.94
CA ILE A 31 13.31 24.19 -21.33
C ILE A 31 14.42 24.73 -22.20
N GLY A 32 15.06 23.82 -22.91
CA GLY A 32 16.02 24.12 -23.98
C GLY A 32 15.39 23.90 -25.34
N SER A 33 16.16 24.09 -26.42
CA SER A 33 15.70 23.94 -27.79
C SER A 33 15.17 22.54 -28.12
N ASN A 34 15.80 21.49 -27.55
CA ASN A 34 15.50 20.10 -27.86
C ASN A 34 15.24 19.23 -26.62
N SER A 35 15.15 19.81 -25.43
CA SER A 35 14.98 19.05 -24.20
C SER A 35 14.20 19.81 -23.13
N ILE A 36 13.41 19.07 -22.36
CA ILE A 36 12.80 19.53 -21.12
C ILE A 36 13.40 18.71 -20.00
N GLN A 37 13.98 19.37 -19.00
CA GLN A 37 14.56 18.74 -17.83
C GLN A 37 13.81 19.23 -16.59
N SER A 38 13.51 18.31 -15.67
CA SER A 38 12.78 18.66 -14.45
C SER A 38 13.45 18.06 -13.23
N ARG A 39 13.53 18.83 -12.14
CA ARG A 39 14.00 18.41 -10.83
C ARG A 39 13.18 19.04 -9.72
N GLU A 40 13.01 18.31 -8.64
CA GLU A 40 12.38 18.79 -7.42
C GLU A 40 13.43 18.95 -6.32
N ILE A 41 13.28 19.97 -5.48
CA ILE A 41 14.12 20.17 -4.31
C ILE A 41 13.56 19.29 -3.18
N ILE A 42 14.31 18.27 -2.81
CA ILE A 42 13.95 17.34 -1.77
C ILE A 42 14.85 17.48 -0.55
N SER A 43 14.31 17.18 0.63
CA SER A 43 15.10 17.05 1.86
C SER A 43 15.43 15.58 2.08
N GLY A 44 16.69 15.24 2.26
CA GLY A 44 17.14 13.84 2.37
C GLY A 44 17.28 13.16 1.02
N GLY A 45 16.59 12.05 0.82
CA GLY A 45 16.61 11.28 -0.44
C GLY A 45 17.83 10.38 -0.63
N ARG A 46 18.63 10.19 0.43
CA ARG A 46 19.77 9.27 0.50
C ARG A 46 19.65 8.39 1.73
N TYR A 47 20.32 7.24 1.72
CA TYR A 47 20.21 6.25 2.82
C TYR A 47 20.50 6.83 4.21
N LEU A 48 21.62 7.55 4.38
CA LEU A 48 22.04 8.17 5.65
C LEU A 48 22.49 9.63 5.50
N SER A 49 22.19 10.29 4.38
CA SER A 49 22.62 11.66 4.08
C SER A 49 21.60 12.40 3.22
N GLY A 50 21.82 13.71 3.05
CA GLY A 50 21.07 14.56 2.11
C GLY A 50 21.98 15.09 1.01
N SER A 51 21.39 15.52 -0.09
CA SER A 51 22.08 16.26 -1.13
C SER A 51 21.97 17.78 -0.87
N ASP A 52 22.92 18.55 -1.37
CA ASP A 52 22.76 20.00 -1.45
C ASP A 52 21.51 20.34 -2.28
N HIS A 53 20.86 21.44 -1.90
CA HIS A 53 19.68 21.95 -2.60
C HIS A 53 20.01 22.59 -3.94
N LEU A 54 21.29 22.71 -4.31
CA LEU A 54 21.72 23.15 -5.64
C LEU A 54 21.30 22.13 -6.70
N GLN A 55 20.53 22.55 -7.68
CA GLN A 55 20.07 21.72 -8.78
C GLN A 55 20.85 22.06 -10.05
N VAL A 56 21.42 21.05 -10.71
CA VAL A 56 22.25 21.20 -11.89
C VAL A 56 21.58 20.55 -13.09
N PHE A 57 21.52 21.26 -14.21
CA PHE A 57 20.92 20.82 -15.46
C PHE A 57 21.94 20.87 -16.58
N ALA A 58 21.79 20.00 -17.58
CA ALA A 58 22.58 20.06 -18.79
C ALA A 58 22.21 21.27 -19.64
N ALA A 59 23.17 21.86 -20.31
CA ALA A 59 22.98 22.97 -21.23
C ALA A 59 23.84 22.79 -22.49
N ASN A 60 23.38 23.33 -23.62
CA ASN A 60 24.14 23.38 -24.85
C ASN A 60 24.91 24.73 -25.00
N ASP A 61 25.95 24.72 -25.80
CA ASP A 61 26.72 25.93 -26.04
C ASP A 61 25.91 26.93 -26.89
N GLY A 62 25.90 28.19 -26.45
CA GLY A 62 25.16 29.28 -27.16
C GLY A 62 23.64 29.22 -27.06
N GLU A 63 23.09 28.20 -26.39
CA GLU A 63 21.65 28.07 -26.21
C GLU A 63 21.10 29.03 -25.16
N VAL A 64 20.02 29.70 -25.50
CA VAL A 64 19.20 30.46 -24.55
C VAL A 64 18.07 29.56 -24.07
N MET A 65 18.07 29.31 -22.78
CA MET A 65 17.06 28.44 -22.14
C MET A 65 16.05 29.30 -21.37
N SER A 66 14.92 28.68 -21.05
CA SER A 66 13.96 29.25 -20.10
C SER A 66 13.75 28.27 -18.92
N ALA A 67 13.28 28.78 -17.81
CA ALA A 67 12.90 27.96 -16.69
C ALA A 67 11.58 28.40 -16.07
N THR A 68 10.83 27.41 -15.60
CA THR A 68 9.65 27.60 -14.74
C THR A 68 9.92 26.98 -13.38
N ILE A 69 9.87 27.78 -12.35
CA ILE A 69 9.93 27.31 -10.96
C ILE A 69 8.51 27.27 -10.42
N THR A 70 8.03 26.11 -10.06
CA THR A 70 6.77 25.92 -9.34
C THR A 70 7.07 25.77 -7.85
N TRP A 71 6.68 26.75 -7.07
CA TRP A 71 6.87 26.77 -5.63
C TRP A 71 5.89 25.80 -4.95
N ARG A 72 6.20 25.41 -3.71
CA ARG A 72 5.37 24.44 -2.96
C ARG A 72 3.90 24.85 -2.83
N ASN A 73 3.61 26.14 -2.79
CA ASN A 73 2.24 26.68 -2.73
C ASN A 73 1.53 26.69 -4.09
N GLY A 74 2.16 26.18 -5.16
CA GLY A 74 1.62 26.15 -6.52
C GLY A 74 1.83 27.43 -7.32
N SER A 75 2.36 28.50 -6.71
CA SER A 75 2.73 29.69 -7.47
C SER A 75 3.97 29.46 -8.34
N GLN A 76 4.14 30.24 -9.38
CA GLN A 76 5.23 30.06 -10.34
C GLN A 76 6.08 31.32 -10.50
N THR A 77 7.33 31.10 -10.85
CA THR A 77 8.27 32.11 -11.36
C THR A 77 8.78 31.66 -12.72
N LYS A 78 8.68 32.47 -13.75
CA LYS A 78 9.24 32.20 -15.08
C LYS A 78 10.46 33.08 -15.35
N ILE A 79 11.44 32.50 -16.06
CA ILE A 79 12.69 33.15 -16.44
C ILE A 79 12.95 32.75 -17.89
N ASP A 80 12.99 33.76 -18.77
CA ASP A 80 13.00 33.52 -20.23
C ASP A 80 14.39 33.54 -20.87
N SER A 81 15.43 33.93 -20.12
CA SER A 81 16.78 34.09 -20.70
C SER A 81 17.82 33.59 -19.72
N LEU A 82 18.17 32.33 -19.88
CA LEU A 82 19.18 31.63 -19.09
C LEU A 82 20.31 31.16 -20.00
N PHE A 83 21.53 31.31 -19.52
CA PHE A 83 22.76 30.95 -20.25
C PHE A 83 23.54 29.87 -19.51
N ALA A 84 24.21 29.03 -20.27
CA ALA A 84 25.08 28.00 -19.73
C ALA A 84 26.24 28.59 -18.89
N ASN A 85 26.84 27.75 -18.04
CA ASN A 85 27.97 28.04 -17.18
C ASN A 85 27.70 29.15 -16.15
N ARG A 86 26.46 29.22 -15.67
CA ARG A 86 26.05 30.17 -14.62
C ARG A 86 25.27 29.46 -13.52
N GLU A 87 25.43 30.00 -12.31
CA GLU A 87 24.56 29.69 -11.18
C GLU A 87 23.51 30.82 -11.02
N TYR A 88 22.25 30.44 -10.89
CA TYR A 88 21.14 31.36 -10.70
C TYR A 88 20.55 31.18 -9.31
N THR A 89 20.55 32.23 -8.51
CA THR A 89 19.83 32.29 -7.25
C THR A 89 18.45 32.90 -7.47
N ILE A 90 17.41 32.09 -7.31
CA ILE A 90 16.02 32.49 -7.55
C ILE A 90 15.28 32.57 -6.24
N ARG A 91 14.68 33.72 -5.95
CA ARG A 91 13.89 33.96 -4.75
C ARG A 91 12.40 33.82 -5.01
N GLU A 92 11.67 33.32 -4.04
CA GLU A 92 10.21 33.27 -4.06
C GLU A 92 9.58 34.67 -3.91
N LYS A 93 9.74 35.50 -4.97
CA LYS A 93 9.19 36.84 -5.06
C LYS A 93 8.55 37.03 -6.44
N ASN A 94 7.55 37.93 -6.53
CA ASN A 94 6.85 38.25 -7.76
C ASN A 94 6.33 36.99 -8.49
N THR A 95 5.79 36.07 -7.72
CA THR A 95 5.21 34.81 -8.21
C THR A 95 3.80 35.06 -8.73
N PHE A 96 3.36 34.28 -9.71
CA PHE A 96 1.99 34.26 -10.20
C PHE A 96 1.40 32.86 -10.05
N TYR A 97 0.09 32.74 -9.96
CA TYR A 97 -0.58 31.45 -10.05
C TYR A 97 -0.96 31.23 -11.51
N PRO A 98 -0.52 30.14 -12.14
CA PRO A 98 -0.98 29.81 -13.48
C PRO A 98 -2.50 29.63 -13.44
N ASN A 99 -3.18 30.16 -14.47
CA ASN A 99 -4.58 29.80 -14.66
C ASN A 99 -4.64 28.28 -14.82
N LYS A 100 -5.11 27.58 -13.80
CA LYS A 100 -5.55 26.20 -13.99
C LYS A 100 -6.73 26.29 -14.96
N GLU A 101 -6.55 25.80 -16.17
CA GLU A 101 -7.69 25.28 -16.88
C GLU A 101 -8.22 24.14 -16.01
N ASP A 102 -9.35 24.36 -15.37
CA ASP A 102 -10.11 23.31 -14.72
C ASP A 102 -10.61 22.37 -15.81
N LYS A 103 -9.69 21.51 -16.31
CA LYS A 103 -10.13 20.36 -17.09
C LYS A 103 -11.00 19.55 -16.14
N PRO A 104 -12.27 19.32 -16.46
CA PRO A 104 -13.12 18.50 -15.62
C PRO A 104 -12.40 17.17 -15.43
N ILE A 105 -12.02 16.90 -14.18
CA ILE A 105 -11.44 15.58 -13.81
C ILE A 105 -12.57 14.61 -14.07
N LYS A 106 -12.41 13.77 -15.12
CA LYS A 106 -13.34 12.66 -15.33
C LYS A 106 -13.24 11.77 -14.10
N GLN A 107 -14.24 11.82 -13.27
CA GLN A 107 -14.36 10.95 -12.11
C GLN A 107 -14.43 9.51 -12.62
N LEU A 108 -13.45 8.68 -12.24
CA LEU A 108 -13.38 7.26 -12.64
C LEU A 108 -14.17 6.37 -11.68
N TYR A 109 -14.38 6.83 -10.43
CA TYR A 109 -15.07 6.10 -9.38
C TYR A 109 -16.09 7.01 -8.73
N GLU A 110 -17.21 6.44 -8.36
CA GLU A 110 -18.26 7.08 -7.58
C GLU A 110 -18.20 6.53 -6.14
N ASN A 111 -18.54 7.38 -5.17
CA ASN A 111 -18.65 6.94 -3.78
C ASN A 111 -20.03 6.27 -3.60
N VAL A 112 -20.00 4.98 -3.35
CA VAL A 112 -21.18 4.14 -3.13
C VAL A 112 -21.19 3.52 -1.71
N SER A 113 -20.54 4.18 -0.75
CA SER A 113 -20.43 3.69 0.64
C SER A 113 -21.78 3.41 1.30
N ASP A 114 -22.83 4.05 0.83
CA ASP A 114 -24.20 3.85 1.35
C ASP A 114 -24.79 2.48 0.94
N LEU A 115 -24.21 1.79 -0.04
CA LEU A 115 -24.64 0.44 -0.43
C LEU A 115 -24.25 -0.61 0.61
N ILE A 116 -23.11 -0.40 1.30
CA ILE A 116 -22.61 -1.30 2.35
C ILE A 116 -22.29 -0.44 3.58
N ASP A 117 -23.19 -0.41 4.59
CA ASP A 117 -22.97 0.29 5.88
C ASP A 117 -22.07 -0.56 6.81
N HIS A 118 -20.86 -0.91 6.34
CA HIS A 118 -19.89 -1.63 7.15
C HIS A 118 -19.21 -0.70 8.15
N LYS A 119 -19.14 -1.14 9.41
CA LYS A 119 -18.39 -0.46 10.47
C LYS A 119 -17.39 -1.42 11.07
N HIS A 120 -16.14 -1.25 10.71
CA HIS A 120 -15.05 -2.03 11.30
C HIS A 120 -15.02 -1.85 12.81
N LYS A 121 -14.90 -2.96 13.54
CA LYS A 121 -14.76 -2.98 15.00
C LYS A 121 -13.47 -3.69 15.37
N GLU A 122 -12.74 -3.06 16.28
CA GLU A 122 -11.47 -3.57 16.75
C GLU A 122 -11.19 -3.02 18.15
N LYS A 123 -10.59 -3.83 19.01
CA LYS A 123 -10.16 -3.40 20.33
C LYS A 123 -8.84 -2.63 20.22
N PRO A 124 -8.69 -1.51 20.94
CA PRO A 124 -7.41 -0.82 21.01
C PRO A 124 -6.32 -1.72 21.60
N PHE A 125 -5.18 -1.77 20.93
CA PHE A 125 -4.00 -2.47 21.40
C PHE A 125 -2.76 -1.58 21.29
N ASP A 126 -1.87 -1.62 22.28
CA ASP A 126 -0.63 -0.85 22.30
C ASP A 126 0.58 -1.75 21.99
N ASP A 127 0.91 -1.85 20.70
CA ASP A 127 2.07 -2.59 20.20
C ASP A 127 3.38 -2.16 20.90
N PHE A 128 3.52 -0.86 21.17
CA PHE A 128 4.75 -0.28 21.71
C PHE A 128 4.96 -0.60 23.19
N SER A 129 3.88 -0.97 23.91
CA SER A 129 3.99 -1.49 25.27
C SER A 129 4.68 -2.85 25.33
N LYS A 130 4.61 -3.62 24.26
CA LYS A 130 5.26 -4.93 24.11
C LYS A 130 6.67 -4.79 23.52
N GLN A 131 6.81 -4.01 22.45
CA GLN A 131 8.07 -3.76 21.76
C GLN A 131 8.22 -2.27 21.42
N SER A 132 8.85 -1.50 22.30
CA SER A 132 8.95 -0.04 22.20
C SER A 132 9.75 0.48 20.99
N LEU A 133 10.52 -0.38 20.33
CA LEU A 133 11.34 -0.03 19.14
C LEU A 133 10.70 -0.44 17.82
N LEU A 134 9.42 -0.78 17.78
CA LEU A 134 8.70 -1.02 16.54
C LEU A 134 8.66 0.26 15.69
N PRO A 135 8.82 0.17 14.35
CA PRO A 135 8.74 1.33 13.45
C PRO A 135 7.32 1.89 13.34
N ASN A 136 6.30 1.05 13.54
CA ASN A 136 4.85 1.38 13.53
C ASN A 136 4.08 0.27 14.25
N GLY A 137 2.81 0.49 14.55
CA GLY A 137 1.92 -0.55 15.06
C GLY A 137 1.61 -1.62 14.01
N PHE A 138 1.46 -2.86 14.44
CA PHE A 138 1.21 -4.03 13.61
C PHE A 138 0.02 -4.87 14.08
N SER A 139 -0.58 -4.53 15.20
CA SER A 139 -1.76 -5.23 15.72
C SER A 139 -2.95 -5.05 14.79
N GLN A 140 -3.12 -3.89 14.21
CA GLN A 140 -4.26 -3.52 13.37
C GLN A 140 -3.94 -3.72 11.88
N ILE A 141 -3.66 -4.96 11.48
CA ILE A 141 -3.37 -5.34 10.09
C ILE A 141 -4.57 -6.10 9.53
N GLY A 142 -5.40 -5.41 8.86
CA GLY A 142 -6.63 -5.90 8.24
C GLY A 142 -7.48 -4.72 7.82
N PRO A 143 -8.76 -4.95 7.56
CA PRO A 143 -9.41 -6.26 7.43
C PRO A 143 -9.03 -6.98 6.13
N GLY A 144 -9.10 -8.33 6.13
CA GLY A 144 -9.17 -9.11 4.90
C GLY A 144 -10.47 -8.80 4.18
N VAL A 145 -10.43 -8.69 2.85
CA VAL A 145 -11.62 -8.49 2.00
C VAL A 145 -11.59 -9.50 0.88
N LEU A 146 -12.74 -10.13 0.61
CA LEU A 146 -12.92 -11.11 -0.45
C LEU A 146 -14.19 -10.82 -1.22
N TRP A 147 -14.11 -10.93 -2.56
CA TRP A 147 -15.26 -10.97 -3.44
C TRP A 147 -15.42 -12.38 -3.99
N MET A 148 -16.60 -12.99 -3.80
CA MET A 148 -16.95 -14.28 -4.38
C MET A 148 -18.46 -14.44 -4.45
N ASP A 149 -18.94 -15.15 -5.44
CA ASP A 149 -20.33 -15.59 -5.54
C ASP A 149 -20.52 -16.82 -4.64
N ILE A 150 -21.17 -16.67 -3.48
CA ILE A 150 -21.36 -17.76 -2.51
C ILE A 150 -22.65 -18.53 -2.70
N ASP A 151 -23.65 -17.92 -3.33
CA ASP A 151 -24.97 -18.54 -3.51
C ASP A 151 -25.23 -18.99 -4.96
N ASN A 152 -24.27 -18.76 -5.87
CA ASN A 152 -24.27 -19.12 -7.28
C ASN A 152 -25.40 -18.44 -8.07
N ASP A 153 -25.58 -17.13 -7.84
CA ASP A 153 -26.53 -16.30 -8.58
C ASP A 153 -25.86 -15.43 -9.67
N ASP A 154 -24.54 -15.61 -9.90
CA ASP A 154 -23.66 -14.88 -10.81
C ASP A 154 -23.35 -13.45 -10.35
N ASP A 155 -23.80 -12.99 -9.18
CA ASP A 155 -23.49 -11.68 -8.62
C ASP A 155 -22.46 -11.82 -7.49
N PRO A 156 -21.25 -11.21 -7.59
CA PRO A 156 -20.23 -11.34 -6.55
C PRO A 156 -20.65 -10.69 -5.22
N ASP A 157 -20.50 -11.44 -4.15
CA ASP A 157 -20.72 -11.03 -2.76
C ASP A 157 -19.45 -10.48 -2.12
N VAL A 158 -19.59 -9.72 -1.04
CA VAL A 158 -18.48 -9.12 -0.30
C VAL A 158 -18.34 -9.74 1.09
N PHE A 159 -17.14 -10.18 1.42
CA PHE A 159 -16.75 -10.62 2.76
C PHE A 159 -15.72 -9.67 3.32
N ILE A 160 -15.93 -9.22 4.55
CA ILE A 160 -15.03 -8.29 5.25
C ILE A 160 -14.69 -8.88 6.61
N GLY A 161 -13.40 -9.10 6.86
CA GLY A 161 -12.87 -9.54 8.14
C GLY A 161 -12.98 -8.43 9.19
N GLY A 162 -13.09 -8.83 10.45
CA GLY A 162 -13.06 -7.90 11.57
C GLY A 162 -11.77 -8.03 12.39
N GLY A 163 -11.54 -7.05 13.26
CA GLY A 163 -10.53 -7.11 14.31
C GLY A 163 -11.04 -7.80 15.56
N ASN A 164 -10.18 -7.87 16.59
CA ASN A 164 -10.52 -8.45 17.87
C ASN A 164 -11.76 -7.76 18.51
N GLY A 165 -12.78 -8.53 18.81
CA GLY A 165 -14.08 -8.06 19.29
C GLY A 165 -15.05 -7.61 18.20
N GLY A 166 -14.65 -7.71 16.94
CA GLY A 166 -15.47 -7.50 15.75
C GLY A 166 -16.11 -8.79 15.25
N SER A 167 -16.40 -8.84 13.94
CA SER A 167 -17.08 -9.94 13.25
C SER A 167 -16.47 -10.17 11.87
N ILE A 168 -16.68 -11.34 11.29
CA ILE A 168 -16.59 -11.51 9.84
C ILE A 168 -17.97 -11.23 9.27
N ASP A 169 -18.08 -10.15 8.52
CA ASP A 169 -19.32 -9.73 7.91
C ASP A 169 -19.37 -10.16 6.45
N TYR A 170 -20.56 -10.56 6.01
CA TYR A 170 -20.88 -10.95 4.66
C TYR A 170 -22.02 -10.10 4.13
N TYR A 171 -21.84 -9.57 2.95
CA TYR A 171 -22.82 -8.73 2.26
C TYR A 171 -23.18 -9.42 0.96
N ARG A 172 -24.35 -10.06 0.96
CA ARG A 172 -24.89 -10.69 -0.24
C ARG A 172 -25.35 -9.62 -1.22
N ASN A 173 -24.91 -9.74 -2.44
CA ASN A 173 -25.32 -8.89 -3.54
C ASN A 173 -26.65 -9.44 -4.11
N ASP A 174 -27.72 -8.69 -3.98
CA ASP A 174 -29.03 -9.03 -4.54
C ASP A 174 -29.29 -8.24 -5.86
N GLY A 175 -28.22 -7.76 -6.55
CA GLY A 175 -28.25 -6.96 -7.77
C GLY A 175 -28.46 -5.46 -7.50
N ASP A 176 -29.59 -5.08 -6.91
CA ASP A 176 -29.91 -3.68 -6.61
C ASP A 176 -29.52 -3.25 -5.19
N ALA A 177 -29.20 -4.18 -4.30
CA ALA A 177 -28.89 -3.93 -2.89
C ALA A 177 -28.01 -5.02 -2.29
N PHE A 178 -27.38 -4.69 -1.16
CA PHE A 178 -26.63 -5.65 -0.36
C PHE A 178 -27.39 -6.02 0.91
N SER A 179 -27.50 -7.32 1.18
CA SER A 179 -28.08 -7.86 2.42
C SER A 179 -26.97 -8.26 3.38
N ALA A 180 -26.95 -7.67 4.59
CA ALA A 180 -25.89 -7.87 5.57
C ALA A 180 -26.11 -9.09 6.46
N PHE A 181 -25.09 -9.92 6.64
CA PHE A 181 -25.04 -11.06 7.53
C PHE A 181 -23.72 -11.07 8.30
N SER A 182 -23.63 -11.85 9.37
CA SER A 182 -22.40 -12.10 10.11
C SER A 182 -22.13 -13.59 10.17
N ILE A 183 -20.94 -14.02 9.77
CA ILE A 183 -20.52 -15.43 9.79
C ILE A 183 -19.99 -15.78 11.18
N ASP A 184 -19.10 -14.93 11.72
CA ASP A 184 -18.58 -15.03 13.08
C ASP A 184 -18.79 -13.69 13.77
N SER A 185 -19.64 -13.66 14.78
CA SER A 185 -20.14 -12.42 15.39
C SER A 185 -19.27 -11.89 16.54
N LYS A 186 -18.24 -12.62 16.95
CA LYS A 186 -17.36 -12.21 18.05
C LYS A 186 -15.97 -12.82 17.92
N LEU A 187 -15.16 -12.15 17.12
CA LEU A 187 -13.77 -12.54 16.95
C LEU A 187 -12.94 -12.29 18.22
N GLU A 188 -12.07 -13.21 18.54
CA GLU A 188 -11.06 -13.06 19.58
C GLU A 188 -9.71 -12.60 19.03
N ARG A 189 -9.58 -12.58 17.69
CA ARG A 189 -8.37 -12.23 16.92
C ARG A 189 -8.75 -11.55 15.62
N ASP A 190 -7.80 -10.84 15.02
CA ASP A 190 -8.00 -10.17 13.74
C ASP A 190 -8.04 -11.17 12.59
N ALA A 191 -9.08 -11.09 11.77
CA ALA A 191 -9.18 -11.81 10.51
C ALA A 191 -8.39 -11.06 9.44
N THR A 192 -7.13 -11.44 9.22
CA THR A 192 -6.15 -10.68 8.43
C THR A 192 -6.15 -11.02 6.95
N ALA A 193 -6.62 -12.21 6.57
CA ALA A 193 -6.75 -12.62 5.17
C ALA A 193 -7.98 -13.52 5.00
N LEU A 194 -8.67 -13.36 3.87
CA LEU A 194 -9.83 -14.14 3.47
C LEU A 194 -9.60 -14.73 2.08
N LEU A 195 -9.97 -15.99 1.87
CA LEU A 195 -9.96 -16.67 0.59
C LEU A 195 -11.25 -17.49 0.43
N SER A 196 -11.63 -17.78 -0.81
CA SER A 196 -12.64 -18.80 -1.08
C SER A 196 -12.05 -20.20 -0.81
N SER A 197 -12.86 -21.14 -0.39
CA SER A 197 -12.48 -22.54 -0.29
C SER A 197 -13.48 -23.41 -1.08
N ALA A 198 -12.97 -24.45 -1.74
CA ALA A 198 -13.81 -25.47 -2.34
C ALA A 198 -14.06 -26.57 -1.29
N ASN A 199 -15.33 -26.88 -1.04
CA ASN A 199 -15.69 -27.97 -0.15
C ASN A 199 -15.83 -29.29 -0.92
N SER A 200 -15.65 -30.41 -0.25
CA SER A 200 -15.77 -31.75 -0.84
C SER A 200 -17.15 -32.07 -1.41
N ASP A 201 -18.19 -31.33 -1.00
CA ASP A 201 -19.56 -31.42 -1.51
C ASP A 201 -19.82 -30.54 -2.75
N GLY A 202 -18.78 -29.84 -3.25
CA GLY A 202 -18.87 -28.93 -4.38
C GLY A 202 -19.40 -27.53 -4.04
N THR A 203 -19.67 -27.25 -2.77
CA THR A 203 -20.04 -25.90 -2.32
C THR A 203 -18.82 -25.03 -2.09
N VAL A 204 -19.02 -23.71 -2.17
CA VAL A 204 -17.98 -22.73 -1.82
C VAL A 204 -18.07 -22.38 -0.34
N GLY A 205 -16.94 -22.32 0.32
CA GLY A 205 -16.78 -21.86 1.70
C GLY A 205 -15.88 -20.63 1.80
N LEU A 206 -15.68 -20.15 3.03
CA LEU A 206 -14.78 -19.05 3.36
C LEU A 206 -13.63 -19.56 4.20
N MET A 207 -12.39 -19.39 3.72
CA MET A 207 -11.18 -19.62 4.50
C MET A 207 -10.70 -18.27 5.07
N ALA A 208 -10.48 -18.23 6.39
CA ALA A 208 -10.00 -17.03 7.08
C ALA A 208 -8.74 -17.32 7.89
N ALA A 209 -7.75 -16.41 7.82
CA ALA A 209 -6.56 -16.42 8.66
C ALA A 209 -6.70 -15.44 9.82
N PHE A 210 -6.30 -15.87 11.01
CA PHE A 210 -6.39 -15.11 12.25
C PHE A 210 -5.01 -14.89 12.85
N SER A 211 -4.67 -13.62 13.08
CA SER A 211 -3.40 -13.22 13.68
C SER A 211 -3.34 -13.51 15.18
N ASN A 212 -2.14 -13.80 15.69
CA ASN A 212 -1.87 -13.96 17.12
C ASN A 212 -1.04 -12.80 17.72
N ILE A 213 -0.94 -11.66 17.02
CA ILE A 213 -0.02 -10.59 17.42
C ILE A 213 -0.42 -9.89 18.72
N GLU A 214 -1.72 -9.72 18.96
CA GLU A 214 -2.23 -9.00 20.12
C GLU A 214 -2.03 -9.78 21.41
N ASP A 215 -2.20 -11.07 21.35
CA ASP A 215 -2.02 -11.94 22.50
C ASP A 215 -1.43 -13.30 22.08
N ALA A 216 -0.10 -13.38 22.06
CA ALA A 216 0.61 -14.63 21.84
C ALA A 216 0.33 -15.70 22.93
N ALA A 217 -0.25 -15.32 24.09
CA ALA A 217 -0.68 -16.25 25.11
C ALA A 217 -1.96 -17.04 24.73
N ILE A 218 -2.73 -16.51 23.75
CA ILE A 218 -3.90 -17.24 23.20
C ILE A 218 -3.48 -18.43 22.33
N GLY A 219 -2.18 -18.53 21.97
CA GLY A 219 -1.65 -19.63 21.15
C GLY A 219 -1.31 -19.21 19.71
N PRO A 220 -1.15 -20.16 18.79
CA PRO A 220 -0.73 -19.91 17.41
C PRO A 220 -1.76 -19.11 16.61
N SER A 221 -1.33 -18.50 15.52
CA SER A 221 -2.23 -18.01 14.46
C SER A 221 -3.05 -19.16 13.89
N LEU A 222 -4.29 -18.93 13.52
CA LEU A 222 -5.22 -19.96 13.05
C LEU A 222 -5.63 -19.75 11.61
N ILE A 223 -5.90 -20.84 10.91
CA ILE A 223 -6.62 -20.84 9.64
C ILE A 223 -7.89 -21.66 9.85
N LYS A 224 -9.04 -21.04 9.63
CA LYS A 224 -10.35 -21.67 9.74
C LYS A 224 -11.05 -21.69 8.39
N ASN A 225 -11.84 -22.75 8.16
CA ASN A 225 -12.79 -22.84 7.07
C ASN A 225 -14.22 -22.73 7.61
N TYR A 226 -14.98 -21.82 7.05
CA TYR A 226 -16.40 -21.62 7.35
C TYR A 226 -17.23 -22.19 6.20
N THR A 227 -18.06 -23.15 6.52
CA THR A 227 -18.96 -23.82 5.58
C THR A 227 -20.40 -23.67 6.01
N ARG A 228 -21.35 -24.12 5.19
CA ARG A 228 -22.78 -24.17 5.59
C ARG A 228 -23.04 -25.08 6.80
N SER A 229 -22.18 -26.05 7.04
CA SER A 229 -22.31 -27.00 8.16
C SER A 229 -21.64 -26.53 9.46
N GLY A 230 -20.86 -25.47 9.42
CA GLY A 230 -20.16 -24.89 10.57
C GLY A 230 -18.74 -24.43 10.25
N GLU A 231 -17.94 -24.21 11.31
CA GLU A 231 -16.54 -23.86 11.20
C GLU A 231 -15.63 -25.03 11.53
N GLU A 232 -14.48 -25.09 10.86
CA GLU A 232 -13.43 -26.07 11.11
C GLU A 232 -12.06 -25.37 11.15
N GLU A 233 -11.23 -25.68 12.14
CA GLU A 233 -9.83 -25.28 12.16
C GLU A 233 -9.02 -26.18 11.22
N ILE A 234 -8.50 -25.62 10.13
CA ILE A 234 -7.74 -26.37 9.15
C ILE A 234 -6.28 -26.48 9.56
N ASN A 235 -5.71 -25.40 10.12
CA ASN A 235 -4.31 -25.34 10.48
C ASN A 235 -4.01 -24.28 11.53
N SER A 236 -2.86 -24.46 12.21
CA SER A 236 -2.32 -23.47 13.14
C SER A 236 -0.84 -23.23 12.88
N ILE A 237 -0.39 -21.99 13.05
CA ILE A 237 0.99 -21.55 12.80
C ILE A 237 1.45 -20.76 14.02
N GLU A 238 2.56 -21.18 14.65
CA GLU A 238 3.12 -20.53 15.84
C GLU A 238 3.44 -19.04 15.62
N ASP A 239 3.87 -18.72 14.42
CA ASP A 239 4.28 -17.38 14.02
C ASP A 239 3.10 -16.55 13.49
N MET A 240 3.31 -15.26 13.29
CA MET A 240 2.30 -14.38 12.73
C MET A 240 2.05 -14.69 11.24
N ILE A 241 0.78 -14.96 10.91
CA ILE A 241 0.32 -15.15 9.53
C ILE A 241 0.29 -13.79 8.79
N GLY A 242 0.77 -13.83 7.55
CA GLY A 242 0.67 -12.77 6.57
C GLY A 242 -0.46 -13.00 5.56
N PRO A 243 -0.27 -12.56 4.31
CA PRO A 243 -1.24 -12.82 3.24
C PRO A 243 -1.32 -14.31 2.91
N MET A 244 -2.49 -14.74 2.44
CA MET A 244 -2.69 -16.05 1.85
C MET A 244 -2.97 -15.95 0.35
N SER A 245 -2.68 -17.01 -0.37
CA SER A 245 -2.97 -17.14 -1.81
C SER A 245 -3.20 -18.61 -2.16
N GLN A 246 -3.98 -18.86 -3.20
CA GLN A 246 -4.24 -20.20 -3.71
C GLN A 246 -3.89 -20.30 -5.19
N SER A 247 -3.36 -21.45 -5.59
CA SER A 247 -3.10 -21.82 -6.97
C SER A 247 -2.89 -23.32 -7.06
N ASP A 248 -3.28 -23.93 -8.16
CA ASP A 248 -2.91 -25.31 -8.51
C ASP A 248 -1.43 -25.31 -8.95
N ILE A 249 -0.53 -25.76 -8.09
CA ILE A 249 0.93 -25.66 -8.30
C ILE A 249 1.47 -26.94 -8.94
N ASP A 250 0.88 -28.08 -8.63
CA ASP A 250 1.32 -29.39 -9.15
C ASP A 250 0.47 -29.90 -10.32
N ASN A 251 -0.56 -29.14 -10.72
CA ASN A 251 -1.47 -29.41 -11.84
C ASN A 251 -2.30 -30.68 -11.66
N ASP A 252 -2.75 -30.94 -10.44
CA ASP A 252 -3.65 -32.08 -10.15
C ASP A 252 -5.13 -31.68 -10.18
N GLY A 253 -5.45 -30.38 -10.30
CA GLY A 253 -6.79 -29.80 -10.38
C GLY A 253 -7.31 -29.25 -9.06
N ASP A 254 -6.61 -29.47 -7.96
CA ASP A 254 -6.92 -28.94 -6.64
C ASP A 254 -6.13 -27.64 -6.36
N LEU A 255 -6.71 -26.71 -5.59
CA LEU A 255 -6.01 -25.48 -5.24
C LEU A 255 -5.15 -25.66 -4.00
N ASP A 256 -3.85 -25.48 -4.16
CA ASP A 256 -2.86 -25.44 -3.08
C ASP A 256 -2.90 -24.12 -2.33
N LEU A 257 -2.45 -24.13 -1.07
CA LEU A 257 -2.47 -22.96 -0.21
C LEU A 257 -1.06 -22.47 0.12
N PHE A 258 -0.75 -21.25 -0.28
CA PHE A 258 0.41 -20.51 0.21
C PHE A 258 0.03 -19.60 1.37
N VAL A 259 0.79 -19.67 2.47
CA VAL A 259 0.63 -18.84 3.66
C VAL A 259 1.91 -18.06 3.90
N GLY A 260 1.85 -16.75 3.72
CA GLY A 260 2.97 -15.86 3.98
C GLY A 260 3.23 -15.71 5.48
N GLY A 261 4.48 -15.92 5.91
CA GLY A 261 4.93 -15.58 7.25
C GLY A 261 5.33 -14.10 7.33
N ARG A 262 5.03 -13.43 8.44
CA ARG A 262 5.47 -12.05 8.68
C ARG A 262 6.70 -12.02 9.58
N TRP A 263 6.51 -12.11 10.88
CA TRP A 263 7.59 -12.19 11.87
C TRP A 263 7.11 -12.99 13.10
N LYS A 264 8.05 -13.29 13.98
CA LYS A 264 7.73 -13.97 15.23
C LYS A 264 7.13 -12.97 16.23
N PRO A 265 5.98 -13.28 16.85
CA PRO A 265 5.38 -12.41 17.84
C PRO A 265 6.39 -12.02 18.94
N ASN A 266 6.42 -10.74 19.31
CA ASN A 266 7.35 -10.16 20.28
C ASN A 266 8.85 -10.25 19.96
N GLU A 267 9.23 -10.70 18.76
CA GLU A 267 10.63 -10.83 18.34
C GLU A 267 10.95 -10.01 17.06
N TYR A 268 10.17 -8.96 16.75
CA TYR A 268 10.46 -8.11 15.59
C TYR A 268 11.91 -7.61 15.61
N PRO A 269 12.67 -7.64 14.51
CA PRO A 269 12.28 -7.98 13.13
C PRO A 269 12.56 -9.43 12.72
N LYS A 270 12.57 -10.39 13.64
CA LYS A 270 12.84 -11.78 13.32
C LYS A 270 11.78 -12.36 12.41
N ALA A 271 12.18 -12.72 11.20
CA ALA A 271 11.28 -13.24 10.17
C ALA A 271 10.64 -14.57 10.58
N SER A 272 9.40 -14.78 10.16
CA SER A 272 8.72 -16.06 10.13
C SER A 272 8.87 -16.71 8.76
N SER A 273 8.84 -18.03 8.71
CA SER A 273 8.85 -18.79 7.44
C SER A 273 7.46 -18.80 6.82
N SER A 274 7.38 -18.51 5.52
CA SER A 274 6.19 -18.78 4.73
C SER A 274 6.02 -20.30 4.55
N LYS A 275 4.79 -20.74 4.32
CA LYS A 275 4.45 -22.17 4.20
C LYS A 275 3.68 -22.40 2.91
N LEU A 276 3.94 -23.55 2.30
CA LEU A 276 3.18 -24.07 1.18
C LEU A 276 2.52 -25.38 1.60
N TYR A 277 1.24 -25.47 1.38
CA TYR A 277 0.45 -26.68 1.61
C TYR A 277 -0.06 -27.17 0.27
N ILE A 278 0.31 -28.41 -0.08
CA ILE A 278 -0.25 -29.09 -1.24
C ILE A 278 -1.59 -29.69 -0.84
N ASN A 279 -2.59 -29.48 -1.66
CA ASN A 279 -3.92 -30.02 -1.48
C ASN A 279 -4.02 -31.37 -2.23
N ASP A 280 -4.19 -32.42 -1.51
CA ASP A 280 -4.46 -33.75 -2.09
C ASP A 280 -5.89 -34.17 -1.72
N ASN A 281 -6.82 -33.92 -2.66
CA ASN A 281 -8.25 -34.26 -2.50
C ASN A 281 -8.88 -33.72 -1.21
N GLY A 282 -8.60 -32.46 -0.86
CA GLY A 282 -9.10 -31.81 0.35
C GLY A 282 -8.21 -31.96 1.59
N CYS A 283 -7.08 -32.67 1.48
CA CYS A 283 -6.09 -32.80 2.53
C CYS A 283 -4.90 -31.87 2.28
N LEU A 284 -4.74 -30.82 3.09
CA LEU A 284 -3.60 -29.90 2.99
C LEU A 284 -2.35 -30.52 3.62
N LEU A 285 -1.43 -30.97 2.78
CA LEU A 285 -0.15 -31.55 3.18
C LEU A 285 0.93 -30.46 3.24
N TYR A 286 1.53 -30.26 4.42
CA TYR A 286 2.63 -29.32 4.57
C TYR A 286 3.88 -29.81 3.84
N THR A 287 4.39 -29.03 2.91
CA THR A 287 5.70 -29.26 2.29
C THR A 287 6.78 -28.61 3.15
N SER A 288 7.68 -29.41 3.71
CA SER A 288 8.90 -28.89 4.34
C SER A 288 9.78 -28.24 3.27
N PRO A 289 10.33 -27.04 3.49
CA PRO A 289 11.27 -26.42 2.57
C PRO A 289 12.56 -27.22 2.46
#